data_893bb8ac4e2011330d22617c3c62ec71
#
_entry.id   893bb8ac4e2011330d22617c3c62ec71
#
_cell.length_a   1.000
_cell.length_b   1.000
_cell.length_c   1.000
_cell.angle_alpha   90.00
_cell.angle_beta   90.00
_cell.angle_gamma   90.00
#
_symmetry.space_group_name_H-M   'P 1'
#
loop_
_entity.id
_entity.type
_entity.pdbx_description
1 polymer ?
#
loop_
_entity_poly.entity_id
_entity_poly.type
_entity_poly.pdbx_seq_one_letter_code
_entity_poly.pdbx_strand_id
1 'polypeptide(L)'
;YTTKENLLHQGYVAEVEKLDQPILKEFIKGKNDLLFVTLDGVTDPRNIGSIIRSAAAFKIDGIIVKERHFPAESKLMYKAASGCIEHINIFEVSNINTTLKNLKDKNFWIYGFDSKATKDFTDIKWEGNNILVFGSEGKGMHMHTSKYADFHVRINISNEVESLNIS
;
A
#
# COMPACT_ATOMS: atom_id res chain seq x y z
N TYR A 1 2.32 -17.80 30.56
CA TYR A 1 1.38 -16.87 29.87
C TYR A 1 0.25 -17.69 29.27
N THR A 2 -0.89 -17.75 29.97
CA THR A 2 -2.11 -18.39 29.47
C THR A 2 -2.94 -17.34 28.75
N THR A 3 -2.80 -17.26 27.44
CA THR A 3 -3.70 -16.47 26.61
C THR A 3 -5.05 -17.18 26.56
N LYS A 4 -6.06 -16.58 27.19
CA LYS A 4 -7.46 -17.05 27.23
C LYS A 4 -8.23 -16.87 25.93
N GLU A 5 -7.58 -16.66 24.82
CA GLU A 5 -8.23 -16.53 23.51
C GLU A 5 -7.99 -17.80 22.70
N ASN A 6 -9.04 -18.34 22.09
CA ASN A 6 -8.99 -19.42 21.11
C ASN A 6 -8.14 -19.02 19.90
N LEU A 7 -6.83 -19.07 20.07
CA LEU A 7 -5.86 -18.84 19.01
C LEU A 7 -5.84 -20.09 18.13
N LEU A 8 -6.27 -19.95 16.90
CA LEU A 8 -6.02 -20.94 15.86
C LEU A 8 -4.50 -20.96 15.57
N HIS A 9 -3.79 -21.79 16.30
CA HIS A 9 -2.37 -22.06 16.11
C HIS A 9 -2.16 -23.54 15.79
N GLN A 10 -1.14 -23.84 15.01
CA GLN A 10 -0.78 -25.21 14.62
C GLN A 10 0.16 -25.88 15.67
N GLY A 11 -0.05 -25.61 16.97
CA GLY A 11 0.72 -26.16 18.06
C GLY A 11 1.93 -25.33 18.52
N TYR A 12 2.28 -24.28 17.82
CA TYR A 12 3.41 -23.41 18.15
C TYR A 12 2.97 -21.97 18.32
N VAL A 13 3.51 -21.29 19.32
CA VAL A 13 3.36 -19.85 19.57
C VAL A 13 4.76 -19.30 19.83
N ALA A 14 5.16 -18.29 19.09
CA ALA A 14 6.41 -17.56 19.31
C ALA A 14 6.11 -16.10 19.65
N GLU A 15 6.84 -15.55 20.60
CA GLU A 15 6.92 -14.12 20.83
C GLU A 15 8.13 -13.58 20.04
N VAL A 16 7.89 -12.61 19.17
CA VAL A 16 8.90 -12.06 18.30
C VAL A 16 8.92 -10.54 18.42
N GLU A 17 10.09 -9.95 18.23
CA GLU A 17 10.20 -8.50 18.11
C GLU A 17 9.73 -8.04 16.72
N LYS A 18 9.13 -6.85 16.66
CA LYS A 18 8.75 -6.24 15.38
C LYS A 18 10.03 -5.88 14.62
N LEU A 19 10.01 -6.08 13.30
CA LEU A 19 11.08 -5.60 12.43
C LEU A 19 11.12 -4.06 12.45
N ASP A 20 12.33 -3.52 12.61
CA ASP A 20 12.56 -2.09 12.46
C ASP A 20 12.25 -1.69 11.00
N GLN A 21 11.32 -0.77 10.84
CA GLN A 21 10.99 -0.23 9.52
C GLN A 21 11.87 1.01 9.25
N PRO A 22 12.41 1.15 8.03
CA PRO A 22 13.23 2.29 7.69
C PRO A 22 12.39 3.58 7.64
N ILE A 23 13.02 4.70 7.94
CA ILE A 23 12.41 6.02 7.77
C ILE A 23 12.37 6.34 6.27
N LEU A 24 11.18 6.65 5.74
CA LEU A 24 10.97 6.89 4.31
C LEU A 24 11.97 7.90 3.71
N LYS A 25 12.22 9.01 4.40
CA LYS A 25 13.15 10.05 3.95
C LYS A 25 14.58 9.55 3.75
N GLU A 26 15.04 8.69 4.65
CA GLU A 26 16.38 8.10 4.58
C GLU A 26 16.42 6.97 3.55
N PHE A 27 15.35 6.20 3.44
CA PHE A 27 15.25 5.09 2.48
C PHE A 27 15.40 5.53 1.03
N ILE A 28 14.78 6.67 0.65
CA ILE A 28 14.81 7.18 -0.74
C ILE A 28 16.12 7.89 -1.10
N LYS A 29 16.98 8.19 -0.12
CA LYS A 29 18.19 8.98 -0.34
C LYS A 29 19.18 8.24 -1.25
N GLY A 30 19.53 8.86 -2.37
CA GLY A 30 20.50 8.32 -3.34
C GLY A 30 19.99 7.12 -4.14
N LYS A 31 18.70 6.82 -4.10
CA LYS A 31 18.07 5.77 -4.90
C LYS A 31 17.25 6.37 -6.04
N ASN A 32 17.15 5.62 -7.13
CA ASN A 32 16.35 5.93 -8.30
C ASN A 32 15.49 4.73 -8.67
N ASP A 33 14.53 4.94 -9.56
CA ASP A 33 13.63 3.90 -10.08
C ASP A 33 12.84 3.18 -8.99
N LEU A 34 12.50 3.92 -7.92
CA LEU A 34 11.72 3.42 -6.81
C LEU A 34 10.24 3.33 -7.19
N LEU A 35 9.60 2.25 -6.76
CA LEU A 35 8.16 2.05 -6.92
C LEU A 35 7.49 1.85 -5.57
N PHE A 36 6.61 2.78 -5.20
CA PHE A 36 5.82 2.71 -3.98
C PHE A 36 4.34 2.50 -4.26
N VAL A 37 3.67 1.84 -3.34
CA VAL A 37 2.21 1.77 -3.26
C VAL A 37 1.75 2.62 -2.08
N THR A 38 0.74 3.46 -2.27
CA THR A 38 0.10 4.24 -1.20
C THR A 38 -1.34 3.79 -1.03
N LEU A 39 -1.74 3.50 0.20
CA LEU A 39 -3.09 3.09 0.55
C LEU A 39 -3.85 4.26 1.18
N ASP A 40 -4.82 4.81 0.44
CA ASP A 40 -5.63 5.95 0.89
C ASP A 40 -7.01 5.50 1.36
N GLY A 41 -7.17 5.38 2.68
CA GLY A 41 -8.44 4.98 3.31
C GLY A 41 -8.74 3.47 3.27
N VAL A 42 -7.76 2.64 2.95
CA VAL A 42 -7.87 1.18 3.05
C VAL A 42 -7.65 0.79 4.51
N THR A 43 -8.64 0.14 5.11
CA THR A 43 -8.64 -0.18 6.55
C THR A 43 -8.88 -1.65 6.87
N ASP A 44 -9.41 -2.45 5.92
CA ASP A 44 -9.61 -3.89 6.14
C ASP A 44 -8.25 -4.60 6.26
N PRO A 45 -7.96 -5.24 7.42
CA PRO A 45 -6.70 -5.93 7.63
C PRO A 45 -6.41 -7.04 6.62
N ARG A 46 -7.44 -7.71 6.10
CA ARG A 46 -7.27 -8.79 5.12
C ARG A 46 -6.82 -8.23 3.78
N ASN A 47 -7.43 -7.13 3.33
CA ASN A 47 -7.03 -6.46 2.10
C ASN A 47 -5.61 -5.92 2.22
N ILE A 48 -5.27 -5.27 3.34
CA ILE A 48 -3.90 -4.79 3.59
C ILE A 48 -2.90 -5.95 3.55
N GLY A 49 -3.20 -7.07 4.22
CA GLY A 49 -2.33 -8.25 4.20
C GLY A 49 -2.14 -8.84 2.80
N SER A 50 -3.21 -8.93 2.01
CA SER A 50 -3.14 -9.39 0.61
C SER A 50 -2.32 -8.42 -0.27
N ILE A 51 -2.47 -7.11 -0.07
CA ILE A 51 -1.67 -6.09 -0.78
C ILE A 51 -0.20 -6.23 -0.41
N ILE A 52 0.14 -6.41 0.87
CA ILE A 52 1.51 -6.66 1.34
C ILE A 52 2.11 -7.86 0.61
N ARG A 53 1.35 -8.96 0.52
CA ARG A 53 1.79 -10.18 -0.19
C ARG A 53 2.02 -9.92 -1.67
N SER A 54 1.11 -9.24 -2.34
CA SER A 54 1.22 -8.90 -3.76
C SER A 54 2.39 -7.96 -4.02
N ALA A 55 2.54 -6.92 -3.19
CA ALA A 55 3.62 -5.94 -3.31
C ALA A 55 5.00 -6.60 -3.11
N ALA A 56 5.15 -7.49 -2.15
CA ALA A 56 6.38 -8.28 -1.98
C ALA A 56 6.66 -9.18 -3.19
N ALA A 57 5.63 -9.85 -3.73
CA ALA A 57 5.77 -10.71 -4.90
C ALA A 57 6.21 -9.95 -6.16
N PHE A 58 5.73 -8.72 -6.33
CA PHE A 58 6.10 -7.83 -7.44
C PHE A 58 7.33 -6.97 -7.16
N LYS A 59 8.03 -7.19 -6.05
CA LYS A 59 9.24 -6.45 -5.65
C LYS A 59 9.02 -4.93 -5.60
N ILE A 60 7.86 -4.51 -5.10
CA ILE A 60 7.60 -3.10 -4.78
C ILE A 60 8.55 -2.67 -3.67
N ASP A 61 9.14 -1.47 -3.77
CA ASP A 61 10.14 -0.99 -2.79
C ASP A 61 9.54 -0.69 -1.42
N GLY A 62 8.24 -0.37 -1.38
CA GLY A 62 7.55 -0.21 -0.10
C GLY A 62 6.10 0.25 -0.24
N ILE A 63 5.40 0.14 0.87
CA ILE A 63 3.99 0.55 1.01
C ILE A 63 3.92 1.74 1.96
N ILE A 64 3.26 2.82 1.54
CA ILE A 64 3.00 4.00 2.35
C ILE A 64 1.58 3.90 2.90
N VAL A 65 1.44 3.93 4.21
CA VAL A 65 0.16 3.82 4.91
C VAL A 65 0.01 4.94 5.93
N LYS A 66 -1.23 5.30 6.22
CA LYS A 66 -1.49 6.22 7.31
C LYS A 66 -1.41 5.48 8.64
N GLU A 67 -0.52 5.92 9.55
CA GLU A 67 -0.26 5.32 10.84
C GLU A 67 -1.55 4.93 11.60
N ARG A 68 -2.52 5.84 11.70
CA ARG A 68 -3.79 5.60 12.41
C ARG A 68 -4.71 4.55 11.76
N HIS A 69 -4.47 4.20 10.51
CA HIS A 69 -5.29 3.25 9.74
C HIS A 69 -4.57 1.92 9.52
N PHE A 70 -3.29 1.85 9.83
CA PHE A 70 -2.52 0.63 9.66
C PHE A 70 -2.75 -0.31 10.86
N PRO A 71 -3.28 -1.52 10.64
CA PRO A 71 -3.63 -2.45 11.71
C PRO A 71 -2.41 -3.27 12.16
N ALA A 72 -1.38 -2.60 12.67
CA ALA A 72 -0.06 -3.17 12.98
C ALA A 72 -0.07 -4.41 13.90
N GLU A 73 -1.14 -4.63 14.64
CA GLU A 73 -1.29 -5.78 15.56
C GLU A 73 -2.34 -6.80 15.09
N SER A 74 -2.86 -6.64 13.89
CA SER A 74 -3.93 -7.48 13.38
C SER A 74 -3.43 -8.86 12.94
N LYS A 75 -3.83 -9.89 13.66
CA LYS A 75 -3.58 -11.30 13.29
C LYS A 75 -4.16 -11.65 11.91
N LEU A 76 -5.26 -11.01 11.51
CA LEU A 76 -5.88 -11.21 10.19
C LEU A 76 -4.98 -10.66 9.07
N MET A 77 -4.36 -9.50 9.28
CA MET A 77 -3.40 -8.92 8.35
C MET A 77 -2.18 -9.83 8.18
N TYR A 78 -1.56 -10.26 9.29
CA TYR A 78 -0.41 -11.14 9.24
C TYR A 78 -0.71 -12.47 8.56
N LYS A 79 -1.89 -13.05 8.85
CA LYS A 79 -2.33 -14.28 8.21
C LYS A 79 -2.50 -14.11 6.69
N ALA A 80 -3.12 -13.01 6.25
CA ALA A 80 -3.30 -12.71 4.83
C ALA A 80 -1.98 -12.40 4.14
N ALA A 81 -1.06 -11.72 4.81
CA ALA A 81 0.29 -11.42 4.30
C ALA A 81 1.19 -12.66 4.17
N SER A 82 0.86 -13.77 4.85
CA SER A 82 1.57 -15.06 4.73
C SER A 82 3.09 -14.95 4.87
N GLY A 83 3.59 -14.17 5.84
CA GLY A 83 5.01 -13.92 6.08
C GLY A 83 5.65 -12.85 5.19
N CYS A 84 4.98 -12.39 4.14
CA CYS A 84 5.55 -11.42 3.20
C CYS A 84 5.81 -10.04 3.80
N ILE A 85 5.29 -9.75 5.00
CA ILE A 85 5.56 -8.49 5.71
C ILE A 85 7.05 -8.28 6.02
N GLU A 86 7.81 -9.37 6.11
CA GLU A 86 9.26 -9.33 6.36
C GLU A 86 10.07 -9.01 5.10
N HIS A 87 9.43 -9.01 3.94
CA HIS A 87 10.07 -8.83 2.64
C HIS A 87 9.71 -7.50 1.97
N ILE A 88 9.02 -6.61 2.67
CA ILE A 88 8.62 -5.31 2.14
C ILE A 88 8.74 -4.21 3.20
N ASN A 89 9.13 -3.03 2.77
CA ASN A 89 9.17 -1.88 3.66
C ASN A 89 7.76 -1.29 3.82
N ILE A 90 7.36 -1.01 5.06
CA ILE A 90 6.10 -0.34 5.37
C ILE A 90 6.40 1.00 6.00
N PHE A 91 6.00 2.07 5.34
CA PHE A 91 6.21 3.44 5.78
C PHE A 91 4.91 3.98 6.38
N GLU A 92 4.85 3.96 7.70
CA GLU A 92 3.74 4.56 8.43
C GLU A 92 3.93 6.08 8.50
N VAL A 93 2.98 6.83 7.96
CA VAL A 93 3.04 8.29 7.91
C VAL A 93 1.84 8.93 8.60
N SER A 94 2.06 10.06 9.23
CA SER A 94 0.98 10.80 9.89
C SER A 94 0.00 11.43 8.91
N ASN A 95 0.48 11.83 7.72
CA ASN A 95 -0.33 12.48 6.69
C ASN A 95 0.13 12.09 5.28
N ILE A 96 -0.70 11.33 4.57
CA ILE A 96 -0.45 10.89 3.20
C ILE A 96 -0.25 12.08 2.25
N ASN A 97 -1.10 13.10 2.33
CA ASN A 97 -1.05 14.24 1.41
C ASN A 97 0.25 15.02 1.53
N THR A 98 0.70 15.27 2.76
CA THR A 98 2.01 15.91 3.01
C THR A 98 3.15 15.04 2.49
N THR A 99 3.06 13.72 2.69
CA THR A 99 4.06 12.78 2.20
C THR A 99 4.12 12.76 0.68
N LEU A 100 2.98 12.67 -0.01
CA LEU A 100 2.93 12.73 -1.48
C LEU A 100 3.50 14.03 -2.03
N LYS A 101 3.16 15.18 -1.41
CA LYS A 101 3.76 16.47 -1.78
C LYS A 101 5.28 16.44 -1.68
N ASN A 102 5.81 15.98 -0.54
CA ASN A 102 7.25 15.92 -0.33
C ASN A 102 7.97 14.96 -1.27
N LEU A 103 7.31 13.86 -1.68
CA LEU A 103 7.86 12.91 -2.66
C LEU A 103 7.81 13.49 -4.07
N LYS A 104 6.78 14.25 -4.42
CA LYS A 104 6.68 14.98 -5.68
C LYS A 104 7.82 15.99 -5.84
N ASP A 105 8.17 16.71 -4.77
CA ASP A 105 9.32 17.62 -4.73
C ASP A 105 10.67 16.87 -4.89
N LYS A 106 10.67 15.54 -4.84
CA LYS A 106 11.80 14.63 -5.04
C LYS A 106 11.71 13.82 -6.34
N ASN A 107 10.97 14.34 -7.32
CA ASN A 107 10.79 13.76 -8.65
C ASN A 107 10.10 12.39 -8.64
N PHE A 108 9.14 12.17 -7.76
CA PHE A 108 8.23 11.05 -7.86
C PHE A 108 7.01 11.41 -8.69
N TRP A 109 6.65 10.56 -9.65
CA TRP A 109 5.40 10.61 -10.37
C TRP A 109 4.30 9.92 -9.58
N ILE A 110 3.15 10.53 -9.46
CA ILE A 110 2.03 10.02 -8.66
C ILE A 110 0.89 9.62 -9.59
N TYR A 111 0.54 8.34 -9.57
CA TYR A 111 -0.53 7.74 -10.36
C TYR A 111 -1.69 7.34 -9.43
N GLY A 112 -2.81 8.03 -9.56
CA GLY A 112 -4.02 7.71 -8.81
C GLY A 112 -4.89 6.72 -9.59
N PHE A 113 -5.19 5.58 -8.98
CA PHE A 113 -6.08 4.59 -9.58
C PHE A 113 -7.54 4.96 -9.33
N ASP A 114 -8.28 5.19 -10.41
CA ASP A 114 -9.69 5.56 -10.40
C ASP A 114 -10.39 4.88 -11.57
N SER A 115 -11.46 4.13 -11.29
CA SER A 115 -12.26 3.44 -12.31
C SER A 115 -12.87 4.38 -13.36
N LYS A 116 -13.05 5.67 -13.02
CA LYS A 116 -13.57 6.70 -13.90
C LYS A 116 -12.52 7.39 -14.77
N ALA A 117 -11.24 7.07 -14.57
CA ALA A 117 -10.17 7.63 -15.39
C ALA A 117 -10.32 7.18 -16.83
N THR A 118 -9.85 8.02 -17.75
CA THR A 118 -9.88 7.72 -19.20
C THR A 118 -8.64 6.99 -19.67
N LYS A 119 -7.53 7.16 -18.97
CA LYS A 119 -6.22 6.59 -19.34
C LYS A 119 -6.06 5.20 -18.74
N ASP A 120 -5.70 4.23 -19.57
CA ASP A 120 -5.37 2.88 -19.12
C ASP A 120 -3.97 2.87 -18.49
N PHE A 121 -3.79 2.11 -17.41
CA PHE A 121 -2.50 2.01 -16.76
C PHE A 121 -1.44 1.30 -17.64
N THR A 122 -1.88 0.47 -18.58
CA THR A 122 -1.00 -0.21 -19.55
C THR A 122 -0.37 0.74 -20.56
N ASP A 123 -0.97 1.93 -20.76
CA ASP A 123 -0.45 2.97 -21.66
C ASP A 123 0.62 3.85 -21.01
N ILE A 124 0.95 3.59 -19.75
CA ILE A 124 1.94 4.37 -19.01
C ILE A 124 3.34 3.88 -19.34
N LYS A 125 4.22 4.83 -19.68
CA LYS A 125 5.66 4.60 -19.70
C LYS A 125 6.18 4.82 -18.28
N TRP A 126 6.57 3.75 -17.64
CA TRP A 126 7.09 3.75 -16.27
C TRP A 126 8.57 4.12 -16.30
N GLU A 127 8.90 5.33 -15.90
CA GLU A 127 10.28 5.83 -15.85
C GLU A 127 10.51 6.54 -14.51
N GLY A 128 11.70 6.34 -13.93
CA GLY A 128 12.10 6.99 -12.69
C GLY A 128 11.28 6.52 -11.47
N ASN A 129 11.13 7.41 -10.50
CA ASN A 129 10.44 7.11 -9.24
C ASN A 129 8.92 7.23 -9.39
N ASN A 130 8.18 6.22 -8.97
CA ASN A 130 6.73 6.15 -9.15
C ASN A 130 6.00 5.81 -7.86
N ILE A 131 4.81 6.36 -7.70
CA ILE A 131 3.90 6.06 -6.61
C ILE A 131 2.53 5.70 -7.18
N LEU A 132 2.05 4.52 -6.85
CA LEU A 132 0.71 4.05 -7.19
C LEU A 132 -0.20 4.31 -5.99
N VAL A 133 -1.23 5.13 -6.16
CA VAL A 133 -2.18 5.46 -5.09
C VAL A 133 -3.48 4.72 -5.32
N PHE A 134 -3.84 3.88 -4.37
CA PHE A 134 -5.09 3.14 -4.35
C PHE A 134 -5.99 3.67 -3.25
N GLY A 135 -7.24 3.94 -3.58
CA GLY A 135 -8.28 4.34 -2.64
C GLY A 135 -8.99 3.14 -2.01
N SER A 136 -9.91 3.41 -1.09
CA SER A 136 -10.75 2.38 -0.48
C SER A 136 -11.78 1.82 -1.48
N GLU A 137 -12.20 0.58 -1.24
CA GLU A 137 -13.29 -0.04 -1.99
C GLU A 137 -14.58 0.80 -1.89
N GLY A 138 -15.23 0.98 -3.02
CA GLY A 138 -16.48 1.74 -3.15
C GLY A 138 -16.34 3.26 -3.14
N LYS A 139 -15.44 3.84 -2.33
CA LYS A 139 -15.25 5.31 -2.25
C LYS A 139 -14.09 5.81 -3.10
N GLY A 140 -13.14 4.93 -3.46
CA GLY A 140 -11.94 5.33 -4.16
C GLY A 140 -10.99 6.17 -3.29
N MET A 141 -10.15 6.97 -3.92
CA MET A 141 -9.26 7.91 -3.25
C MET A 141 -10.03 9.08 -2.67
N HIS A 142 -9.56 9.60 -1.53
CA HIS A 142 -10.07 10.87 -1.02
C HIS A 142 -9.80 12.02 -2.00
N MET A 143 -10.75 12.95 -2.11
CA MET A 143 -10.64 14.09 -3.03
C MET A 143 -9.35 14.90 -2.83
N HIS A 144 -8.90 15.05 -1.59
CA HIS A 144 -7.66 15.75 -1.29
C HIS A 144 -6.42 14.99 -1.78
N THR A 145 -6.40 13.68 -1.65
CA THR A 145 -5.30 12.81 -2.12
C THR A 145 -5.26 12.80 -3.64
N SER A 146 -6.41 12.70 -4.28
CA SER A 146 -6.57 12.74 -5.74
C SER A 146 -5.95 13.99 -6.40
N LYS A 147 -5.96 15.15 -5.71
CA LYS A 147 -5.35 16.39 -6.21
C LYS A 147 -3.82 16.35 -6.33
N TYR A 148 -3.17 15.41 -5.64
CA TYR A 148 -1.71 15.25 -5.74
C TYR A 148 -1.29 14.31 -6.87
N ALA A 149 -2.22 13.51 -7.43
CA ALA A 149 -1.94 12.65 -8.56
C ALA A 149 -1.57 13.49 -9.80
N ASP A 150 -0.46 13.11 -10.45
CA ASP A 150 -0.06 13.67 -11.74
C ASP A 150 -0.90 13.09 -12.87
N PHE A 151 -1.27 11.82 -12.69
CA PHE A 151 -2.10 11.07 -13.63
C PHE A 151 -3.18 10.29 -12.89
N HIS A 152 -4.38 10.30 -13.46
CA HIS A 152 -5.44 9.36 -13.08
C HIS A 152 -5.47 8.25 -14.11
N VAL A 153 -5.38 7.02 -13.64
CA VAL A 153 -5.33 5.81 -14.48
C VAL A 153 -6.35 4.79 -14.01
N ARG A 154 -6.81 3.97 -14.93
CA ARG A 154 -7.71 2.86 -14.64
C ARG A 154 -7.11 1.53 -15.07
N ILE A 155 -7.63 0.47 -14.47
CA ILE A 155 -7.47 -0.90 -14.97
C ILE A 155 -8.71 -1.19 -15.79
N ASN A 156 -8.56 -1.58 -17.06
CA ASN A 156 -9.68 -2.00 -17.87
C ASN A 156 -10.22 -3.34 -17.37
N ILE A 157 -11.49 -3.34 -17.02
CA ILE A 157 -12.24 -4.53 -16.61
C ILE A 157 -13.49 -4.67 -17.47
N SER A 158 -14.04 -5.88 -17.52
CA SER A 158 -15.31 -6.11 -18.20
C SER A 158 -16.43 -5.23 -17.64
N ASN A 159 -17.30 -4.73 -18.50
CA ASN A 159 -18.47 -3.95 -18.10
C ASN A 159 -19.48 -4.75 -17.25
N GLU A 160 -19.34 -6.07 -17.20
CA GLU A 160 -20.16 -6.96 -16.38
C GLU A 160 -19.69 -7.00 -14.91
N VAL A 161 -18.52 -6.42 -14.62
CA VAL A 161 -17.91 -6.38 -13.28
C VAL A 161 -17.86 -4.94 -12.81
N GLU A 162 -18.46 -4.66 -11.65
CA GLU A 162 -18.56 -3.29 -11.12
C GLU A 162 -17.20 -2.77 -10.61
N SER A 163 -16.43 -3.62 -9.96
CA SER A 163 -15.09 -3.27 -9.43
C SER A 163 -14.25 -4.51 -9.17
N LEU A 164 -12.94 -4.32 -9.08
CA LEU A 164 -12.01 -5.32 -8.57
C LEU A 164 -11.82 -5.13 -7.07
N ASN A 165 -11.50 -6.23 -6.38
CA ASN A 165 -10.96 -6.14 -5.02
C ASN A 165 -9.63 -5.40 -5.08
N ILE A 166 -9.33 -4.57 -4.07
CA ILE A 166 -8.10 -3.79 -4.01
C ILE A 166 -6.84 -4.65 -3.81
N SER A 167 -7.01 -5.86 -3.35
CA SER A 167 -5.90 -6.80 -3.04
C SER A 167 -5.44 -7.65 -4.21
#